data_6abd5feaebcf9e377492adfe344e5ead
#
_entry.id   6abd5feaebcf9e377492adfe344e5ead
#
_cell.length_a   1.000
_cell.length_b   1.000
_cell.length_c   1.000
_cell.angle_alpha   90.00
_cell.angle_beta   90.00
_cell.angle_gamma   90.00
#
_symmetry.space_group_name_H-M   'P 1'
#
loop_
_entity.id
_entity.type
_entity.pdbx_description
1 polymer ?
#
loop_
_entity_poly.entity_id
_entity_poly.type
_entity_poly.pdbx_seq_one_letter_code
_entity_poly.pdbx_strand_id
1 'polypeptide(L)'
;NQRAINLEGCGESSNNLFSNYVRYLDGLVTSNGSPLSTVMGEFARHEPFYTRNVDSKLRMYWNLYLYYHLGQKNTSFYPELFKALRKDPMTLWNASNNNNSGLKFVRKVCEIAQEDLTDFFTVWGFFEPMNRQTIEDYGTYTMTVTKSNINSTKYNISKYPVKNREILFVEDRADYVLTNGFLTTAGKK
;
A
#
# COMPACT_ATOMS: atom_id res chain seq x y z
N ASN A 1 -4.25 17.21 -6.59
CA ASN A 1 -4.75 16.58 -5.38
C ASN A 1 -5.74 15.48 -5.75
N GLN A 2 -5.33 14.21 -5.62
CA GLN A 2 -6.07 13.03 -6.10
C GLN A 2 -6.99 12.49 -5.00
N ARG A 3 -7.91 13.32 -4.48
CA ARG A 3 -8.80 12.98 -3.35
C ARG A 3 -9.45 11.59 -3.46
N ALA A 4 -9.82 11.18 -4.67
CA ALA A 4 -10.48 9.90 -4.89
C ALA A 4 -9.61 8.67 -4.61
N ILE A 5 -8.29 8.81 -4.62
CA ILE A 5 -7.31 7.73 -4.47
C ILE A 5 -6.38 7.90 -3.27
N ASN A 6 -6.50 8.98 -2.52
CA ASN A 6 -5.75 9.19 -1.29
C ASN A 6 -6.38 8.41 -0.13
N LEU A 7 -5.56 7.67 0.58
CA LEU A 7 -5.91 7.22 1.92
C LEU A 7 -5.71 8.38 2.91
N GLU A 8 -6.51 8.43 3.95
CA GLU A 8 -6.25 9.34 5.07
C GLU A 8 -4.89 9.01 5.67
N GLY A 9 -4.14 10.06 5.96
CA GLY A 9 -2.76 9.90 6.44
C GLY A 9 -1.74 9.53 5.36
N CYS A 10 -2.11 9.57 4.08
CA CYS A 10 -1.25 9.13 2.98
C CYS A 10 -1.18 10.11 1.80
N GLY A 11 -1.62 11.36 2.01
CA GLY A 11 -1.66 12.36 0.93
C GLY A 11 -0.30 12.57 0.28
N GLU A 12 0.72 12.79 1.08
CA GLU A 12 2.10 12.94 0.60
C GLU A 12 2.61 11.64 -0.06
N SER A 13 2.43 10.52 0.60
CA SER A 13 2.91 9.22 0.10
C SER A 13 2.28 8.84 -1.25
N SER A 14 0.97 9.06 -1.40
CA SER A 14 0.28 8.75 -2.66
C SER A 14 0.67 9.70 -3.79
N ASN A 15 0.96 10.96 -3.50
CA ASN A 15 1.45 11.91 -4.49
C ASN A 15 2.87 11.56 -4.95
N ASN A 16 3.74 11.16 -4.03
CA ASN A 16 5.12 10.80 -4.32
C ASN A 16 5.25 9.52 -5.17
N LEU A 17 4.20 8.69 -5.24
CA LEU A 17 4.16 7.59 -6.21
C LEU A 17 4.32 8.08 -7.65
N PHE A 18 3.67 9.18 -8.01
CA PHE A 18 3.79 9.75 -9.35
C PHE A 18 5.17 10.38 -9.59
N SER A 19 5.73 11.01 -8.56
CA SER A 19 7.10 11.54 -8.63
C SER A 19 8.13 10.43 -8.84
N ASN A 20 7.99 9.31 -8.14
CA ASN A 20 8.85 8.14 -8.34
C ASN A 20 8.69 7.57 -9.75
N TYR A 21 7.47 7.51 -10.26
CA TYR A 21 7.22 7.02 -11.60
C TYR A 21 7.88 7.91 -12.67
N VAL A 22 7.75 9.23 -12.56
CA VAL A 22 8.41 10.17 -13.49
C VAL A 22 9.93 10.02 -13.41
N ARG A 23 10.51 9.99 -12.21
CA ARG A 23 11.95 9.78 -12.03
C ARG A 23 12.43 8.49 -12.65
N TYR A 24 11.66 7.42 -12.52
CA TYR A 24 11.98 6.14 -13.15
C TYR A 24 11.99 6.26 -14.70
N LEU A 25 11.00 6.94 -15.30
CA LEU A 25 10.94 7.16 -16.74
C LEU A 25 12.12 8.02 -17.24
N ASP A 26 12.58 8.96 -16.42
CA ASP A 26 13.75 9.80 -16.71
C ASP A 26 15.09 9.07 -16.50
N GLY A 27 15.06 7.77 -16.16
CA GLY A 27 16.25 6.97 -15.89
C GLY A 27 16.95 7.29 -14.58
N LEU A 28 16.29 8.01 -13.68
CA LEU A 28 16.82 8.34 -12.35
C LEU A 28 16.56 7.20 -11.38
N VAL A 29 17.50 7.02 -10.43
CA VAL A 29 17.31 6.03 -9.36
C VAL A 29 16.11 6.45 -8.52
N THR A 30 15.15 5.57 -8.40
CA THR A 30 14.04 5.72 -7.47
C THR A 30 14.44 5.06 -6.16
N SER A 31 14.58 5.84 -5.12
CA SER A 31 14.74 5.33 -3.76
C SER A 31 13.77 6.07 -2.85
N ASN A 32 13.23 5.37 -1.88
CA ASN A 32 12.47 6.01 -0.82
C ASN A 32 13.44 6.50 0.26
N GLY A 33 13.14 7.63 0.88
CA GLY A 33 14.02 8.24 1.87
C GLY A 33 14.18 7.42 3.16
N SER A 34 13.25 6.50 3.47
CA SER A 34 13.34 5.65 4.66
C SER A 34 14.37 4.55 4.51
N PRO A 35 15.33 4.45 5.43
CA PRO A 35 16.22 3.28 5.50
C PRO A 35 15.45 1.98 5.65
N LEU A 36 15.98 0.91 5.09
CA LEU A 36 15.38 -0.42 5.23
C LEU A 36 15.19 -0.82 6.70
N SER A 37 16.13 -0.47 7.58
CA SER A 37 16.04 -0.71 9.02
C SER A 37 14.81 -0.07 9.68
N THR A 38 14.40 1.11 9.21
CA THR A 38 13.17 1.78 9.68
C THR A 38 11.94 0.93 9.33
N VAL A 39 11.83 0.52 8.09
CA VAL A 39 10.69 -0.32 7.61
C VAL A 39 10.64 -1.66 8.34
N MET A 40 11.80 -2.30 8.51
CA MET A 40 11.88 -3.57 9.25
C MET A 40 11.52 -3.39 10.73
N GLY A 41 11.90 -2.26 11.33
CA GLY A 41 11.50 -1.93 12.70
C GLY A 41 9.99 -1.70 12.82
N GLU A 42 9.36 -1.05 11.85
CA GLU A 42 7.90 -0.88 11.80
C GLU A 42 7.17 -2.23 11.67
N PHE A 43 7.71 -3.15 10.85
CA PHE A 43 7.18 -4.51 10.71
C PHE A 43 7.28 -5.29 12.03
N ALA A 44 8.44 -5.25 12.68
CA ALA A 44 8.68 -5.96 13.94
C ALA A 44 7.77 -5.45 15.09
N ARG A 45 7.39 -4.18 15.06
CA ARG A 45 6.47 -3.59 16.03
C ARG A 45 4.99 -3.76 15.69
N HIS A 46 4.66 -4.40 14.57
CA HIS A 46 3.29 -4.48 14.06
C HIS A 46 2.62 -3.11 13.97
N GLU A 47 3.38 -2.13 13.49
CA GLU A 47 2.92 -0.75 13.46
C GLU A 47 1.78 -0.59 12.44
N PRO A 48 0.65 0.03 12.81
CA PRO A 48 -0.44 0.30 11.88
C PRO A 48 0.06 1.12 10.68
N PHE A 49 -0.40 0.79 9.48
CA PHE A 49 0.05 1.45 8.26
C PHE A 49 -0.03 2.98 8.32
N TYR A 50 -1.11 3.49 8.89
CA TYR A 50 -1.40 4.93 8.91
C TYR A 50 -0.47 5.74 9.79
N THR A 51 0.14 5.13 10.80
CA THR A 51 1.07 5.79 11.74
C THR A 51 2.51 5.74 11.27
N ARG A 52 2.80 4.99 10.22
CA ARG A 52 4.15 4.83 9.69
C ARG A 52 4.66 6.12 9.05
N ASN A 53 5.97 6.16 8.89
CA ASN A 53 6.67 7.23 8.17
C ASN A 53 6.16 7.37 6.72
N VAL A 54 6.17 8.59 6.19
CA VAL A 54 5.72 8.92 4.83
C VAL A 54 6.42 8.09 3.76
N ASP A 55 7.74 7.95 3.89
CA ASP A 55 8.55 7.20 2.93
C ASP A 55 8.30 5.69 3.02
N SER A 56 8.02 5.17 4.23
CA SER A 56 7.61 3.77 4.40
C SER A 56 6.27 3.51 3.73
N LYS A 57 5.31 4.42 3.88
CA LYS A 57 4.01 4.32 3.19
C LYS A 57 4.18 4.39 1.67
N LEU A 58 5.03 5.29 1.16
CA LEU A 58 5.34 5.38 -0.26
C LEU A 58 5.93 4.06 -0.78
N ARG A 59 6.80 3.42 0.00
CA ARG A 59 7.41 2.13 -0.37
C ARG A 59 6.36 1.05 -0.59
N MET A 60 5.29 1.01 0.19
CA MET A 60 4.17 0.07 -0.02
C MET A 60 3.52 0.27 -1.40
N TYR A 61 3.18 1.51 -1.76
CA TYR A 61 2.62 1.82 -3.09
C TYR A 61 3.61 1.48 -4.21
N TRP A 62 4.89 1.82 -4.00
CA TRP A 62 5.93 1.55 -4.97
C TRP A 62 6.18 0.05 -5.15
N ASN A 63 6.10 -0.76 -4.10
CA ASN A 63 6.19 -2.22 -4.19
C ASN A 63 5.09 -2.83 -5.07
N LEU A 64 3.86 -2.35 -4.96
CA LEU A 64 2.77 -2.79 -5.84
C LEU A 64 3.07 -2.44 -7.32
N TYR A 65 3.65 -1.25 -7.57
CA TYR A 65 4.10 -0.86 -8.89
C TYR A 65 5.19 -1.79 -9.42
N LEU A 66 6.24 -1.99 -8.64
CA LEU A 66 7.36 -2.85 -9.01
C LEU A 66 6.90 -4.28 -9.30
N TYR A 67 6.02 -4.79 -8.47
CA TYR A 67 5.55 -6.16 -8.59
C TYR A 67 4.62 -6.36 -9.79
N TYR A 68 3.53 -5.60 -9.85
CA TYR A 68 2.52 -5.81 -10.90
C TYR A 68 2.92 -5.16 -12.23
N HIS A 69 3.31 -3.90 -12.19
CA HIS A 69 3.56 -3.16 -13.42
C HIS A 69 4.87 -3.59 -14.09
N LEU A 70 5.98 -3.57 -13.36
CA LEU A 70 7.29 -3.91 -13.90
C LEU A 70 7.51 -5.44 -13.93
N GLY A 71 7.40 -6.10 -12.79
CA GLY A 71 7.76 -7.52 -12.65
C GLY A 71 6.85 -8.45 -13.42
N GLN A 72 5.54 -8.20 -13.43
CA GLN A 72 4.57 -9.00 -14.18
C GLN A 72 4.19 -8.40 -15.53
N LYS A 73 4.75 -7.25 -15.88
CA LYS A 73 4.43 -6.51 -17.12
C LYS A 73 2.93 -6.18 -17.25
N ASN A 74 2.23 -6.08 -16.12
CA ASN A 74 0.83 -5.68 -16.07
C ASN A 74 0.71 -4.16 -16.01
N THR A 75 0.92 -3.51 -17.15
CA THR A 75 0.87 -2.04 -17.25
C THR A 75 -0.52 -1.45 -16.99
N SER A 76 -1.56 -2.28 -16.96
CA SER A 76 -2.93 -1.88 -16.65
C SER A 76 -3.24 -1.85 -15.15
N PHE A 77 -2.40 -2.42 -14.30
CA PHE A 77 -2.69 -2.57 -12.87
C PHE A 77 -3.08 -1.24 -12.20
N TYR A 78 -2.20 -0.25 -12.19
CA TYR A 78 -2.49 1.04 -11.57
C TYR A 78 -3.55 1.86 -12.32
N PRO A 79 -3.55 1.94 -13.67
CA PRO A 79 -4.66 2.57 -14.40
C PRO A 79 -6.04 2.02 -14.03
N GLU A 80 -6.22 0.70 -13.96
CA GLU A 80 -7.50 0.10 -13.59
C GLU A 80 -7.82 0.30 -12.10
N LEU A 81 -6.84 0.21 -11.22
CA LEU A 81 -7.01 0.51 -9.81
C LEU A 81 -7.50 1.96 -9.61
N PHE A 82 -6.86 2.93 -10.23
CA PHE A 82 -7.27 4.33 -10.13
C PHE A 82 -8.64 4.60 -10.75
N LYS A 83 -8.97 3.93 -11.85
CA LYS A 83 -10.30 4.00 -12.46
C LYS A 83 -11.37 3.44 -11.53
N ALA A 84 -11.11 2.31 -10.88
CA ALA A 84 -12.02 1.72 -9.89
C ALA A 84 -12.21 2.63 -8.68
N LEU A 85 -11.13 3.21 -8.16
CA LEU A 85 -11.18 4.12 -7.01
C LEU A 85 -11.83 5.48 -7.32
N ARG A 86 -11.79 5.96 -8.58
CA ARG A 86 -12.55 7.15 -8.97
C ARG A 86 -14.05 6.88 -9.04
N LYS A 87 -14.45 5.66 -9.40
CA LYS A 87 -15.88 5.27 -9.40
C LYS A 87 -16.43 5.06 -8.00
N ASP A 88 -15.59 4.63 -7.08
CA ASP A 88 -15.91 4.36 -5.70
C ASP A 88 -14.80 4.93 -4.78
N PRO A 89 -14.80 6.26 -4.54
CA PRO A 89 -13.73 6.95 -3.84
C PRO A 89 -13.52 6.43 -2.43
N MET A 90 -12.25 6.32 -2.03
CA MET A 90 -11.86 5.90 -0.70
C MET A 90 -12.05 6.98 0.34
N THR A 91 -11.75 8.20 -0.03
CA THR A 91 -11.71 9.34 0.89
C THR A 91 -13.04 10.02 0.95
N LEU A 92 -13.63 10.05 2.13
CA LEU A 92 -14.73 10.92 2.46
C LEU A 92 -14.16 12.07 3.29
N TRP A 93 -13.93 13.21 2.68
CA TRP A 93 -13.32 14.39 3.33
C TRP A 93 -14.06 14.87 4.58
N ASN A 94 -15.25 14.38 4.80
CA ASN A 94 -16.07 14.66 5.98
C ASN A 94 -16.25 13.43 6.86
N ALA A 95 -15.59 12.34 6.59
CA ALA A 95 -15.74 11.12 7.38
C ALA A 95 -14.92 11.26 8.65
N SER A 96 -15.50 11.89 9.64
CA SER A 96 -14.91 12.07 10.95
C SER A 96 -14.80 10.76 11.74
N ASN A 97 -15.37 9.63 11.31
CA ASN A 97 -15.72 8.69 12.34
C ASN A 97 -15.49 7.20 12.10
N ASN A 98 -15.37 6.69 10.90
CA ASN A 98 -15.18 5.25 10.66
C ASN A 98 -14.56 5.03 9.31
N ASN A 99 -13.33 5.40 9.27
CA ASN A 99 -12.66 5.35 8.03
C ASN A 99 -12.10 3.96 7.77
N ASN A 100 -12.75 3.28 6.85
CA ASN A 100 -12.30 2.02 6.30
C ASN A 100 -11.63 2.20 4.94
N SER A 101 -11.09 3.38 4.66
CA SER A 101 -10.49 3.69 3.36
C SER A 101 -9.34 2.73 3.03
N GLY A 102 -8.49 2.42 4.00
CA GLY A 102 -7.42 1.46 3.80
C GLY A 102 -7.91 0.04 3.58
N LEU A 103 -8.92 -0.40 4.32
CA LEU A 103 -9.51 -1.73 4.09
C LEU A 103 -10.25 -1.79 2.75
N LYS A 104 -10.83 -0.68 2.30
CA LYS A 104 -11.40 -0.56 0.96
C LYS A 104 -10.32 -0.61 -0.11
N PHE A 105 -9.20 0.08 0.11
CA PHE A 105 -8.03 0.01 -0.76
C PHE A 105 -7.53 -1.43 -0.88
N VAL A 106 -7.36 -2.15 0.23
CA VAL A 106 -6.97 -3.57 0.23
C VAL A 106 -7.89 -4.39 -0.67
N ARG A 107 -9.23 -4.26 -0.48
CA ARG A 107 -10.19 -4.98 -1.31
C ARG A 107 -10.07 -4.64 -2.80
N LYS A 108 -9.87 -3.36 -3.14
CA LYS A 108 -9.72 -2.93 -4.54
C LYS A 108 -8.42 -3.43 -5.16
N VAL A 109 -7.33 -3.39 -4.42
CA VAL A 109 -6.06 -3.94 -4.89
C VAL A 109 -6.19 -5.43 -5.17
N CYS A 110 -6.75 -6.23 -4.25
CA CYS A 110 -6.96 -7.66 -4.45
C CYS A 110 -7.92 -7.96 -5.63
N GLU A 111 -8.96 -7.14 -5.79
CA GLU A 111 -9.91 -7.23 -6.92
C GLU A 111 -9.20 -7.02 -8.27
N ILE A 112 -8.38 -5.97 -8.38
CA ILE A 112 -7.67 -5.67 -9.63
C ILE A 112 -6.53 -6.66 -9.89
N ALA A 113 -5.83 -7.06 -8.83
CA ALA A 113 -4.76 -8.06 -8.90
C ALA A 113 -5.28 -9.49 -9.19
N GLN A 114 -6.57 -9.75 -8.90
CA GLN A 114 -7.15 -11.10 -8.87
C GLN A 114 -6.31 -12.05 -7.99
N GLU A 115 -5.96 -11.56 -6.79
CA GLU A 115 -5.06 -12.24 -5.87
C GLU A 115 -5.38 -11.89 -4.42
N ASP A 116 -5.35 -12.88 -3.53
CA ASP A 116 -5.39 -12.66 -2.09
C ASP A 116 -4.02 -12.19 -1.60
N LEU A 117 -3.97 -10.93 -1.17
CA LEU A 117 -2.77 -10.27 -0.65
C LEU A 117 -2.83 -10.11 0.87
N THR A 118 -3.50 -11.02 1.57
CA THR A 118 -3.64 -10.95 3.04
C THR A 118 -2.29 -10.83 3.72
N ASP A 119 -1.30 -11.64 3.34
CA ASP A 119 0.02 -11.62 3.98
C ASP A 119 0.75 -10.31 3.73
N PHE A 120 0.72 -9.81 2.50
CA PHE A 120 1.30 -8.51 2.17
C PHE A 120 0.72 -7.39 3.03
N PHE A 121 -0.60 -7.25 3.05
CA PHE A 121 -1.26 -6.19 3.81
C PHE A 121 -1.19 -6.38 5.33
N THR A 122 -1.02 -7.61 5.81
CA THR A 122 -0.73 -7.87 7.23
C THR A 122 0.61 -7.28 7.63
N VAL A 123 1.66 -7.57 6.88
CA VAL A 123 3.01 -7.04 7.17
C VAL A 123 3.05 -5.52 7.05
N TRP A 124 2.34 -4.96 6.07
CA TRP A 124 2.23 -3.51 5.92
C TRP A 124 1.32 -2.84 6.95
N GLY A 125 0.70 -3.60 7.88
CA GLY A 125 -0.04 -3.06 9.03
C GLY A 125 -1.44 -2.56 8.72
N PHE A 126 -2.04 -2.95 7.58
CA PHE A 126 -3.43 -2.60 7.26
C PHE A 126 -4.45 -3.31 8.15
N PHE A 127 -4.08 -4.44 8.74
CA PHE A 127 -4.92 -5.25 9.60
C PHE A 127 -4.60 -5.09 11.09
N GLU A 128 -3.85 -4.06 11.45
CA GLU A 128 -3.65 -3.70 12.85
C GLU A 128 -4.86 -2.90 13.36
N PRO A 129 -5.51 -3.33 14.47
CA PRO A 129 -6.63 -2.61 15.01
C PRO A 129 -6.24 -1.22 15.54
N MET A 130 -7.09 -0.25 15.30
CA MET A 130 -6.94 1.12 15.81
C MET A 130 -8.22 1.58 16.47
N ASN A 131 -8.12 2.27 17.59
CA ASN A 131 -9.27 2.81 18.29
C ASN A 131 -9.15 4.34 18.42
N ARG A 132 -9.91 5.06 17.60
CA ARG A 132 -9.98 6.53 17.59
C ARG A 132 -8.61 7.23 17.61
N GLN A 133 -7.67 6.68 16.82
CA GLN A 133 -6.33 7.26 16.73
C GLN A 133 -6.34 8.46 15.80
N THR A 134 -5.71 9.55 16.25
CA THR A 134 -5.53 10.76 15.44
C THR A 134 -4.38 10.56 14.46
N ILE A 135 -4.64 10.87 13.19
CA ILE A 135 -3.66 10.86 12.11
C ILE A 135 -3.60 12.26 11.49
N GLU A 136 -2.40 12.82 11.41
CA GLU A 136 -2.15 14.11 10.79
C GLU A 136 -1.64 13.93 9.35
N ASP A 137 -2.30 14.58 8.38
CA ASP A 137 -1.89 14.59 6.98
C ASP A 137 -2.70 15.60 6.17
N TYR A 138 -2.21 16.82 6.00
CA TYR A 138 -2.98 17.93 5.39
C TYR A 138 -4.37 18.16 6.00
N GLY A 139 -4.58 17.63 7.17
CA GLY A 139 -5.79 17.64 7.97
C GLY A 139 -5.68 16.63 9.11
N THR A 140 -6.59 16.74 10.05
CA THR A 140 -6.64 15.85 11.22
C THR A 140 -7.75 14.83 11.03
N TYR A 141 -7.44 13.56 11.13
CA TYR A 141 -8.37 12.46 10.95
C TYR A 141 -8.40 11.59 12.20
N THR A 142 -9.58 11.19 12.62
CA THR A 142 -9.74 10.20 13.69
C THR A 142 -10.08 8.85 13.05
N MET A 143 -9.19 7.89 13.19
CA MET A 143 -9.31 6.59 12.56
C MET A 143 -9.67 5.49 13.57
N THR A 144 -10.55 4.61 13.13
CA THR A 144 -10.92 3.39 13.82
C THR A 144 -10.87 2.22 12.85
N VAL A 145 -10.10 1.21 13.18
CA VAL A 145 -10.02 -0.06 12.44
C VAL A 145 -10.40 -1.18 13.38
N THR A 146 -11.61 -1.72 13.24
CA THR A 146 -12.13 -2.75 14.14
C THR A 146 -11.74 -4.14 13.67
N LYS A 147 -11.65 -5.10 14.60
CA LYS A 147 -11.45 -6.52 14.28
C LYS A 147 -12.54 -7.06 13.36
N SER A 148 -13.79 -6.61 13.53
CA SER A 148 -14.91 -6.99 12.67
C SER A 148 -14.69 -6.57 11.22
N ASN A 149 -14.27 -5.31 11.00
CA ASN A 149 -13.98 -4.79 9.65
C ASN A 149 -12.77 -5.48 9.00
N ILE A 150 -11.74 -5.79 9.80
CA ILE A 150 -10.58 -6.56 9.36
C ILE A 150 -11.02 -7.95 8.90
N ASN A 151 -11.77 -8.68 9.74
CA ASN A 151 -12.24 -10.03 9.43
C ASN A 151 -13.14 -10.05 8.19
N SER A 152 -14.06 -9.09 8.08
CA SER A 152 -14.89 -8.92 6.88
C SER A 152 -14.05 -8.66 5.63
N THR A 153 -13.02 -7.86 5.73
CA THR A 153 -12.13 -7.59 4.59
C THR A 153 -11.35 -8.84 4.19
N LYS A 154 -10.75 -9.54 5.15
CA LYS A 154 -10.04 -10.81 4.88
C LYS A 154 -10.96 -11.86 4.25
N TYR A 155 -12.18 -11.98 4.74
CA TYR A 155 -13.19 -12.88 4.14
C TYR A 155 -13.52 -12.48 2.69
N ASN A 156 -13.68 -11.19 2.41
CA ASN A 156 -13.99 -10.71 1.06
C ASN A 156 -12.88 -10.97 0.05
N ILE A 157 -11.62 -10.90 0.47
CA ILE A 157 -10.48 -11.11 -0.43
C ILE A 157 -10.07 -12.58 -0.56
N SER A 158 -10.44 -13.42 0.40
CA SER A 158 -10.11 -14.86 0.39
C SER A 158 -10.75 -15.65 -0.76
N LYS A 159 -11.68 -15.05 -1.50
CA LYS A 159 -12.22 -15.62 -2.75
C LYS A 159 -11.22 -15.62 -3.90
N TYR A 160 -10.17 -14.82 -3.81
CA TYR A 160 -9.09 -14.78 -4.81
C TYR A 160 -8.02 -15.81 -4.46
N PRO A 161 -7.32 -16.36 -5.46
CA PRO A 161 -6.26 -17.32 -5.19
C PRO A 161 -5.09 -16.69 -4.46
N VAL A 162 -4.54 -17.41 -3.49
CA VAL A 162 -3.22 -17.11 -2.93
C VAL A 162 -2.18 -17.62 -3.93
N LYS A 163 -1.40 -16.73 -4.49
CA LYS A 163 -0.28 -17.13 -5.34
C LYS A 163 0.90 -17.48 -4.44
N ASN A 164 1.48 -18.68 -4.67
CA ASN A 164 2.60 -19.17 -3.87
C ASN A 164 3.88 -18.40 -4.18
N ARG A 165 3.99 -17.20 -3.61
CA ARG A 165 5.16 -16.33 -3.72
C ARG A 165 5.26 -15.42 -2.52
N GLU A 166 6.48 -15.10 -2.15
CA GLU A 166 6.73 -14.14 -1.10
C GLU A 166 6.51 -12.72 -1.64
N ILE A 167 5.48 -12.04 -1.14
CA ILE A 167 5.20 -10.63 -1.48
C ILE A 167 5.65 -9.69 -0.36
N LEU A 168 6.53 -10.12 0.51
CA LEU A 168 7.10 -9.30 1.56
C LEU A 168 8.21 -8.41 1.01
N PHE A 169 7.84 -7.51 0.11
CA PHE A 169 8.81 -6.69 -0.56
C PHE A 169 9.09 -5.42 0.21
N VAL A 170 10.34 -5.22 0.43
CA VAL A 170 10.91 -3.95 0.84
C VAL A 170 11.88 -3.41 -0.21
N GLU A 171 12.05 -4.11 -1.33
CA GLU A 171 12.84 -3.61 -2.46
C GLU A 171 12.18 -2.37 -3.06
N ASP A 172 12.95 -1.35 -3.32
CA ASP A 172 12.47 -0.09 -3.88
C ASP A 172 13.17 0.31 -5.19
N ARG A 173 14.09 -0.53 -5.68
CA ARG A 173 14.87 -0.26 -6.89
C ARG A 173 14.24 -0.93 -8.11
N ALA A 174 13.79 -0.12 -9.05
CA ALA A 174 13.18 -0.59 -10.28
C ALA A 174 14.17 -1.36 -11.18
N ASP A 175 15.40 -0.86 -11.30
CA ASP A 175 16.48 -1.49 -12.07
C ASP A 175 16.82 -2.88 -11.52
N TYR A 176 16.84 -3.04 -10.22
CA TYR A 176 17.08 -4.33 -9.59
C TYR A 176 15.98 -5.34 -9.92
N VAL A 177 14.72 -4.92 -9.85
CA VAL A 177 13.57 -5.77 -10.19
C VAL A 177 13.59 -6.18 -11.66
N LEU A 178 13.94 -5.27 -12.56
CA LEU A 178 14.04 -5.57 -13.99
C LEU A 178 15.16 -6.57 -14.30
N THR A 179 16.27 -6.50 -13.58
CA THR A 179 17.45 -7.34 -13.81
C THR A 179 17.33 -8.70 -13.15
N ASN A 180 16.83 -8.74 -11.91
CA ASN A 180 16.88 -9.93 -11.04
C ASN A 180 15.51 -10.54 -10.78
N GLY A 181 14.44 -9.90 -11.27
CA GLY A 181 13.09 -10.24 -10.89
C GLY A 181 12.77 -9.83 -9.46
N PHE A 182 11.63 -10.28 -8.96
CA PHE A 182 11.22 -10.03 -7.60
C PHE A 182 11.93 -10.98 -6.65
N LEU A 183 12.95 -10.50 -5.98
CA LEU A 183 13.58 -11.20 -4.88
C LEU A 183 13.11 -10.59 -3.58
N THR A 184 12.50 -11.38 -2.74
CA THR A 184 12.23 -11.02 -1.35
C THR A 184 13.54 -11.02 -0.60
N THR A 185 14.20 -9.88 -0.53
CA THR A 185 15.49 -9.82 0.15
C THR A 185 15.36 -9.65 1.66
N ALA A 186 14.21 -9.23 2.14
CA ALA A 186 14.03 -8.85 3.53
C ALA A 186 13.38 -9.90 4.44
N GLY A 187 13.02 -11.05 3.93
CA GLY A 187 12.41 -12.12 4.73
C GLY A 187 13.19 -13.43 4.78
N LYS A 188 14.27 -13.50 4.03
CA LYS A 188 15.12 -14.72 3.97
C LYS A 188 16.35 -14.57 4.85
N LYS A 189 16.12 -14.48 6.15
CA LYS A 189 17.13 -14.85 7.15
C LYS A 189 16.47 -15.58 8.28
#